data_6b9157f33c7894d2055c004026e1be7e
#
_entry.id   6b9157f33c7894d2055c004026e1be7e
#
_cell.length_a   1.000
_cell.length_b   1.000
_cell.length_c   1.000
_cell.angle_alpha   90.00
_cell.angle_beta   90.00
_cell.angle_gamma   90.00
#
_symmetry.space_group_name_H-M   'P 1'
#
loop_
_entity.id
_entity.type
_entity.pdbx_description
1 polymer ?
#
loop_
_entity_poly.entity_id
_entity_poly.type
_entity_poly.pdbx_seq_one_letter_code
_entity_poly.pdbx_strand_id
1 'polypeptide(L)'
;MATMTMAAKLPFKPETIDEGIDWSSNLESSALYRMLPANARDYVKEAPHLLEYLHILPVNTYGIPLFFSELKKDLRSMKNPNIIYPVNETTFVHILQDPNDVRNFYIPIEPSFLHNVNNFVPAIELRLIDMIDALENDPSSQEERRAVLKNMLTKVTAIRRPGETLEEASGEDEPKGGLDKVKDFLNTDFTAKKKMIDRMSQVKVPQTPDGKVILTPAEYKAVEYLMIRDKIDMGVLQPFLSDSNIEDITCNGVGPIFIEHKVFKGLKSVIEFTRSDELDQFVIKMAERIKRPITYRSPIVDATLLDGSRINIVYGTEVSRHGSNFTIRKVNEVPLSILNVIASNACDYNVAAYLWICIEYGMSLFVSGETASGKTTTLNAITTFIPPENKIVTIEDTPELTVPHRNWTREVAIAKGKGEGTGGGVTMFDLLKAALRQRPNQILVGEIRGEEGSVAFGAMQTGHPVMSTFHAATVEKLIQRLCGDPINIPKTYVDNLNLVVIQSAVKRPSGETVRRMISINELVGYNPETQGFSFVQMFGWDPVTDTFIWSGKGSSYLLEEKIATMLGMPENRRAEIYLEVEKRAKILERLHQAGYVQFWDLFHMITKIKKQGLLTIGA
;
A
#
# COMPACT_ATOMS: atom_id res chain seq x y z
N MET A 1 17.80 -9.88 22.92
CA MET A 1 16.52 -9.19 22.71
C MET A 1 15.42 -10.03 23.32
N ALA A 2 14.54 -9.46 24.12
CA ALA A 2 13.29 -10.13 24.37
C ALA A 2 12.57 -10.18 23.01
N THR A 3 12.33 -11.35 22.46
CA THR A 3 11.28 -11.54 21.48
C THR A 3 10.06 -10.86 22.09
N MET A 4 9.57 -9.80 21.48
CA MET A 4 8.34 -9.13 21.91
C MET A 4 7.24 -10.16 21.74
N THR A 5 6.90 -10.85 22.80
CA THR A 5 5.71 -11.69 22.87
C THR A 5 4.52 -10.76 22.99
N MET A 6 4.10 -10.17 21.88
CA MET A 6 2.75 -9.64 21.81
C MET A 6 1.83 -10.86 21.92
N ALA A 7 1.15 -10.95 23.03
CA ALA A 7 0.16 -12.01 23.24
C ALA A 7 -1.01 -11.73 22.27
N ALA A 8 -1.20 -12.60 21.30
CA ALA A 8 -2.45 -12.62 20.57
C ALA A 8 -3.53 -13.05 21.55
N LYS A 9 -4.39 -12.12 21.97
CA LYS A 9 -5.50 -12.41 22.87
C LYS A 9 -6.67 -12.90 22.04
N LEU A 10 -6.79 -14.22 21.92
CA LEU A 10 -7.92 -14.82 21.22
C LEU A 10 -9.27 -14.35 21.79
N PRO A 11 -10.26 -14.04 20.95
CA PRO A 11 -11.58 -13.62 21.37
C PRO A 11 -12.45 -14.78 21.92
N PHE A 12 -11.88 -15.98 21.97
CA PHE A 12 -12.53 -17.18 22.47
C PHE A 12 -11.56 -17.98 23.34
N LYS A 13 -12.11 -18.85 24.19
CA LYS A 13 -11.31 -19.82 24.93
C LYS A 13 -10.93 -20.95 23.97
N PRO A 14 -9.63 -21.19 23.70
CA PRO A 14 -9.20 -22.27 22.85
C PRO A 14 -9.73 -23.64 23.33
N GLU A 15 -10.16 -24.49 22.40
CA GLU A 15 -10.36 -25.89 22.71
C GLU A 15 -9.00 -26.55 22.95
N THR A 16 -8.95 -27.49 23.91
CA THR A 16 -7.70 -28.21 24.20
C THR A 16 -7.40 -29.19 23.05
N ILE A 17 -6.21 -29.02 22.47
CA ILE A 17 -5.66 -29.99 21.51
C ILE A 17 -4.93 -31.05 22.33
N ASP A 18 -5.11 -32.32 22.02
CA ASP A 18 -4.30 -33.39 22.57
C ASP A 18 -2.82 -33.16 22.18
N GLU A 19 -1.98 -32.87 23.18
CA GLU A 19 -0.57 -32.69 22.98
C GLU A 19 0.06 -33.96 22.39
N GLY A 20 0.60 -33.89 21.19
CA GLY A 20 1.28 -35.00 20.52
C GLY A 20 0.74 -35.44 19.17
N ILE A 21 -0.36 -34.88 18.70
CA ILE A 21 -0.86 -35.17 17.34
C ILE A 21 -0.16 -34.21 16.35
N ASP A 22 0.77 -34.78 15.56
CA ASP A 22 1.32 -34.08 14.40
C ASP A 22 0.33 -34.21 13.21
N TRP A 23 -0.52 -33.22 13.06
CA TRP A 23 -1.48 -33.15 11.95
C TRP A 23 -0.82 -33.07 10.57
N SER A 24 0.43 -32.62 10.52
CA SER A 24 1.18 -32.52 9.26
C SER A 24 1.48 -33.89 8.66
N SER A 25 1.58 -34.92 9.48
CA SER A 25 1.87 -36.30 9.05
C SER A 25 0.64 -37.09 8.63
N ASN A 26 -0.57 -36.74 9.11
CA ASN A 26 -1.80 -37.47 8.78
C ASN A 26 -3.07 -36.59 8.80
N LEU A 27 -3.17 -35.69 7.81
CA LEU A 27 -4.31 -34.78 7.66
C LEU A 27 -5.66 -35.48 7.56
N GLU A 28 -5.72 -36.65 6.91
CA GLU A 28 -6.95 -37.43 6.68
C GLU A 28 -7.53 -38.01 7.98
N SER A 29 -6.77 -38.10 9.05
CA SER A 29 -7.27 -38.56 10.35
C SER A 29 -8.19 -37.54 11.01
N SER A 30 -8.08 -36.25 10.67
CA SER A 30 -8.89 -35.18 11.21
C SER A 30 -10.32 -35.19 10.62
N ALA A 31 -11.33 -35.22 11.49
CA ALA A 31 -12.72 -35.07 11.09
C ALA A 31 -12.97 -33.66 10.50
N LEU A 32 -12.37 -32.62 11.07
CA LEU A 32 -12.47 -31.26 10.56
C LEU A 32 -11.90 -31.13 9.15
N TYR A 33 -10.72 -31.70 8.88
CA TYR A 33 -10.13 -31.70 7.54
C TYR A 33 -11.08 -32.27 6.48
N ARG A 34 -11.74 -33.37 6.77
CA ARG A 34 -12.71 -34.01 5.86
C ARG A 34 -13.96 -33.16 5.61
N MET A 35 -14.32 -32.28 6.55
CA MET A 35 -15.46 -31.36 6.43
C MET A 35 -15.13 -30.09 5.68
N LEU A 36 -13.83 -29.75 5.47
CA LEU A 36 -13.42 -28.54 4.75
C LEU A 36 -13.78 -28.64 3.26
N PRO A 37 -14.12 -27.50 2.62
CA PRO A 37 -14.27 -27.42 1.17
C PRO A 37 -12.94 -27.71 0.46
N ALA A 38 -13.00 -28.12 -0.82
CA ALA A 38 -11.82 -28.58 -1.57
C ALA A 38 -10.69 -27.53 -1.59
N ASN A 39 -11.02 -26.26 -1.85
CA ASN A 39 -10.05 -25.17 -1.85
C ASN A 39 -9.35 -24.99 -0.48
N ALA A 40 -10.07 -25.11 0.63
CA ALA A 40 -9.49 -25.01 1.97
C ALA A 40 -8.57 -26.21 2.28
N ARG A 41 -8.91 -27.42 1.80
CA ARG A 41 -8.06 -28.61 1.97
C ARG A 41 -6.71 -28.46 1.25
N ASP A 42 -6.69 -27.82 0.10
CA ASP A 42 -5.44 -27.56 -0.62
C ASP A 42 -4.54 -26.59 0.15
N TYR A 43 -5.09 -25.52 0.73
CA TYR A 43 -4.33 -24.63 1.62
C TYR A 43 -3.80 -25.35 2.87
N VAL A 44 -4.60 -26.23 3.48
CA VAL A 44 -4.17 -27.00 4.67
C VAL A 44 -3.00 -27.95 4.36
N LYS A 45 -2.94 -28.54 3.16
CA LYS A 45 -1.81 -29.39 2.74
C LYS A 45 -0.50 -28.61 2.70
N GLU A 46 -0.52 -27.37 2.23
CA GLU A 46 0.65 -26.51 2.15
C GLU A 46 0.99 -25.84 3.49
N ALA A 47 -0.05 -25.51 4.27
CA ALA A 47 0.02 -24.78 5.54
C ALA A 47 -0.74 -25.52 6.68
N PRO A 48 -0.16 -26.60 7.25
CA PRO A 48 -0.82 -27.43 8.27
C PRO A 48 -1.27 -26.67 9.52
N HIS A 49 -0.58 -25.57 9.90
CA HIS A 49 -0.96 -24.72 11.03
C HIS A 49 -2.36 -24.10 10.89
N LEU A 50 -2.91 -24.02 9.68
CA LEU A 50 -4.29 -23.63 9.47
C LEU A 50 -5.26 -24.66 10.05
N LEU A 51 -4.98 -25.95 9.90
CA LEU A 51 -5.78 -27.02 10.51
C LEU A 51 -5.66 -27.01 12.04
N GLU A 52 -4.44 -26.78 12.54
CA GLU A 52 -4.18 -26.65 13.98
C GLU A 52 -5.02 -25.50 14.56
N TYR A 53 -5.06 -24.35 13.89
CA TYR A 53 -5.91 -23.23 14.29
C TYR A 53 -7.41 -23.61 14.31
N LEU A 54 -7.90 -24.35 13.31
CA LEU A 54 -9.29 -24.80 13.25
C LEU A 54 -9.66 -25.74 14.40
N HIS A 55 -8.69 -26.52 14.89
CA HIS A 55 -8.91 -27.41 16.03
C HIS A 55 -9.05 -26.67 17.37
N ILE A 56 -8.44 -25.50 17.53
CA ILE A 56 -8.62 -24.67 18.75
C ILE A 56 -9.85 -23.78 18.68
N LEU A 57 -10.43 -23.58 17.50
CA LEU A 57 -11.62 -22.77 17.32
C LEU A 57 -12.85 -23.53 17.87
N PRO A 58 -13.64 -22.92 18.78
CA PRO A 58 -14.88 -23.53 19.27
C PRO A 58 -15.95 -23.63 18.16
N VAL A 59 -15.82 -24.61 17.29
CA VAL A 59 -16.71 -24.80 16.12
C VAL A 59 -18.16 -25.04 16.50
N ASN A 60 -18.42 -25.55 17.70
CA ASN A 60 -19.78 -25.70 18.25
C ASN A 60 -20.45 -24.35 18.53
N THR A 61 -19.66 -23.32 18.81
CA THR A 61 -20.15 -21.97 19.12
C THR A 61 -20.20 -21.08 17.89
N TYR A 62 -19.13 -21.09 17.08
CA TYR A 62 -18.96 -20.17 15.95
C TYR A 62 -19.28 -20.81 14.58
N GLY A 63 -19.36 -22.14 14.52
CA GLY A 63 -19.44 -22.88 13.26
C GLY A 63 -18.09 -22.99 12.54
N ILE A 64 -18.06 -23.74 11.45
CA ILE A 64 -16.91 -23.85 10.57
C ILE A 64 -16.81 -22.57 9.73
N PRO A 65 -15.65 -21.89 9.69
CA PRO A 65 -15.47 -20.69 8.88
C PRO A 65 -15.69 -20.94 7.39
N LEU A 66 -16.21 -19.93 6.69
CA LEU A 66 -16.29 -19.93 5.23
C LEU A 66 -14.94 -19.55 4.64
N PHE A 67 -14.48 -20.30 3.63
CA PHE A 67 -13.21 -20.07 2.96
C PHE A 67 -13.40 -19.34 1.63
N PHE A 68 -12.68 -18.22 1.46
CA PHE A 68 -12.66 -17.45 0.23
C PHE A 68 -11.22 -17.28 -0.24
N SER A 69 -10.91 -17.58 -1.50
CA SER A 69 -9.62 -17.27 -2.12
C SER A 69 -9.45 -15.78 -2.36
N GLU A 70 -10.54 -15.08 -2.66
CA GLU A 70 -10.61 -13.64 -2.86
C GLU A 70 -11.87 -13.06 -2.22
N LEU A 71 -11.73 -11.90 -1.59
CA LEU A 71 -12.84 -11.21 -0.96
C LEU A 71 -13.56 -10.30 -1.94
N LYS A 72 -14.84 -10.56 -2.22
CA LYS A 72 -15.70 -9.70 -3.04
C LYS A 72 -16.42 -8.66 -2.18
N LYS A 73 -16.75 -7.52 -2.78
CA LYS A 73 -17.45 -6.41 -2.09
C LYS A 73 -18.83 -6.80 -1.53
N ASP A 74 -19.47 -7.81 -2.10
CA ASP A 74 -20.79 -8.30 -1.67
C ASP A 74 -20.77 -8.85 -0.23
N LEU A 75 -19.62 -9.35 0.23
CA LEU A 75 -19.42 -9.82 1.61
C LEU A 75 -19.56 -8.72 2.66
N ARG A 76 -19.54 -7.45 2.26
CA ARG A 76 -19.72 -6.28 3.14
C ARG A 76 -21.07 -6.30 3.86
N SER A 77 -22.09 -6.87 3.25
CA SER A 77 -23.44 -6.96 3.83
C SER A 77 -23.60 -8.09 4.86
N MET A 78 -22.58 -8.92 5.05
CA MET A 78 -22.61 -10.04 6.01
C MET A 78 -22.64 -9.50 7.44
N LYS A 79 -23.72 -9.75 8.14
CA LYS A 79 -23.94 -9.26 9.52
C LYS A 79 -23.01 -9.93 10.54
N ASN A 80 -22.77 -11.24 10.38
CA ASN A 80 -22.00 -12.07 11.31
C ASN A 80 -20.88 -12.78 10.54
N PRO A 81 -19.75 -12.11 10.26
CA PRO A 81 -18.67 -12.71 9.51
C PRO A 81 -17.97 -13.79 10.33
N ASN A 82 -17.80 -14.96 9.71
CA ASN A 82 -16.95 -16.06 10.16
C ASN A 82 -16.25 -16.59 8.90
N ILE A 83 -15.15 -15.92 8.52
CA ILE A 83 -14.53 -16.05 7.19
C ILE A 83 -13.03 -16.18 7.32
N ILE A 84 -12.45 -17.15 6.60
CA ILE A 84 -11.01 -17.28 6.44
C ILE A 84 -10.62 -17.05 4.99
N TYR A 85 -9.51 -16.31 4.78
CA TYR A 85 -8.91 -16.10 3.47
C TYR A 85 -7.38 -16.07 3.56
N PRO A 86 -6.66 -16.46 2.48
CA PRO A 86 -5.22 -16.40 2.43
C PRO A 86 -4.74 -14.95 2.22
N VAL A 87 -3.66 -14.58 2.90
CA VAL A 87 -2.90 -13.34 2.68
C VAL A 87 -1.70 -13.63 1.76
N ASN A 88 -1.01 -14.74 2.06
CA ASN A 88 0.09 -15.28 1.26
C ASN A 88 0.15 -16.81 1.47
N GLU A 89 1.21 -17.46 1.00
CA GLU A 89 1.37 -18.93 1.09
C GLU A 89 1.37 -19.45 2.54
N THR A 90 1.76 -18.64 3.52
CA THR A 90 1.96 -19.06 4.91
C THR A 90 1.06 -18.34 5.93
N THR A 91 0.39 -17.28 5.53
CA THR A 91 -0.42 -16.46 6.44
C THR A 91 -1.87 -16.40 5.98
N PHE A 92 -2.78 -16.67 6.89
CA PHE A 92 -4.22 -16.57 6.67
C PHE A 92 -4.81 -15.57 7.64
N VAL A 93 -6.02 -15.12 7.35
CA VAL A 93 -6.76 -14.21 8.22
C VAL A 93 -8.14 -14.78 8.46
N HIS A 94 -8.54 -14.81 9.73
CA HIS A 94 -9.89 -15.10 10.14
C HIS A 94 -10.59 -13.81 10.57
N ILE A 95 -11.65 -13.43 9.87
CA ILE A 95 -12.58 -12.38 10.30
C ILE A 95 -13.69 -13.02 11.10
N LEU A 96 -13.74 -12.70 12.38
CA LEU A 96 -14.72 -13.27 13.31
C LEU A 96 -15.56 -12.14 13.94
N GLN A 97 -16.86 -12.37 14.02
CA GLN A 97 -17.76 -11.42 14.68
C GLN A 97 -17.40 -11.23 16.16
N ASP A 98 -17.46 -9.98 16.61
CA ASP A 98 -17.52 -9.67 18.05
C ASP A 98 -18.97 -9.41 18.45
N PRO A 99 -19.55 -10.22 19.34
CA PRO A 99 -20.91 -10.01 19.81
C PRO A 99 -21.08 -8.77 20.70
N ASN A 100 -19.98 -8.21 21.22
CA ASN A 100 -19.95 -7.10 22.20
C ASN A 100 -19.50 -5.76 21.59
N ASP A 101 -19.06 -5.73 20.33
CA ASP A 101 -18.55 -4.53 19.66
C ASP A 101 -19.09 -4.44 18.22
N VAL A 102 -19.17 -3.23 17.72
CA VAL A 102 -19.50 -2.98 16.32
C VAL A 102 -18.38 -3.44 15.37
N ARG A 103 -17.14 -3.48 15.87
CA ARG A 103 -15.97 -3.92 15.12
C ARG A 103 -15.73 -5.40 15.30
N ASN A 104 -15.62 -6.11 14.18
CA ASN A 104 -15.26 -7.51 14.14
C ASN A 104 -13.76 -7.72 14.41
N PHE A 105 -13.39 -8.94 14.81
CA PHE A 105 -12.00 -9.31 15.02
C PHE A 105 -11.29 -9.62 13.71
N TYR A 106 -10.05 -9.20 13.63
CA TYR A 106 -9.06 -9.59 12.63
C TYR A 106 -8.02 -10.48 13.30
N ILE A 107 -7.99 -11.76 12.95
CA ILE A 107 -7.13 -12.76 13.57
C ILE A 107 -6.14 -13.26 12.51
N PRO A 108 -4.87 -12.82 12.54
CA PRO A 108 -3.86 -13.39 11.65
C PRO A 108 -3.47 -14.79 12.14
N ILE A 109 -3.47 -15.74 11.23
CA ILE A 109 -3.08 -17.14 11.47
C ILE A 109 -1.71 -17.32 10.84
N GLU A 110 -0.68 -17.40 11.67
CA GLU A 110 0.73 -17.52 11.30
C GLU A 110 1.28 -18.89 11.72
N PRO A 111 2.35 -19.42 11.09
CA PRO A 111 2.97 -20.70 11.48
C PRO A 111 3.42 -20.76 12.94
N SER A 112 3.73 -19.61 13.54
CA SER A 112 4.15 -19.47 14.93
C SER A 112 3.00 -19.33 15.93
N PHE A 113 1.75 -19.34 15.47
CA PHE A 113 0.60 -18.98 16.29
C PHE A 113 0.36 -19.94 17.46
N LEU A 114 0.53 -21.24 17.24
CA LEU A 114 0.32 -22.30 18.24
C LEU A 114 1.60 -22.87 18.82
N HIS A 115 2.74 -22.66 18.16
CA HIS A 115 4.02 -23.18 18.62
C HIS A 115 4.76 -22.17 19.46
N ASN A 116 4.94 -22.45 20.74
CA ASN A 116 5.75 -21.59 21.63
C ASN A 116 7.25 -21.79 21.38
N VAL A 117 7.72 -21.26 20.25
CA VAL A 117 9.12 -21.36 19.84
C VAL A 117 10.01 -20.25 20.42
N ASN A 118 9.48 -19.42 21.31
CA ASN A 118 10.22 -18.29 21.91
C ASN A 118 11.46 -18.73 22.69
N ASN A 119 11.47 -19.96 23.22
CA ASN A 119 12.61 -20.52 23.94
C ASN A 119 13.76 -20.91 23.00
N PHE A 120 13.47 -21.30 21.75
CA PHE A 120 14.46 -21.70 20.76
C PHE A 120 15.15 -20.51 20.08
N VAL A 121 14.42 -19.41 19.89
CA VAL A 121 14.89 -18.23 19.14
C VAL A 121 16.21 -17.67 19.72
N PRO A 122 16.37 -17.43 21.04
CA PRO A 122 17.63 -16.94 21.60
C PRO A 122 18.81 -17.89 21.36
N ALA A 123 18.57 -19.20 21.47
CA ALA A 123 19.60 -20.22 21.25
C ALA A 123 20.07 -20.27 19.80
N ILE A 124 19.15 -20.08 18.86
CA ILE A 124 19.42 -20.01 17.43
C ILE A 124 20.13 -18.70 17.08
N GLU A 125 19.66 -17.57 17.59
CA GLU A 125 20.27 -16.24 17.38
C GLU A 125 21.75 -16.24 17.78
N LEU A 126 22.08 -16.86 18.90
CA LEU A 126 23.47 -16.92 19.36
C LEU A 126 24.38 -17.66 18.36
N ARG A 127 23.91 -18.77 17.79
CA ARG A 127 24.68 -19.55 16.80
C ARG A 127 24.77 -18.85 15.45
N LEU A 128 23.74 -18.09 15.08
CA LEU A 128 23.75 -17.29 13.86
C LEU A 128 24.80 -16.17 13.93
N ILE A 129 25.06 -15.60 15.12
CA ILE A 129 26.07 -14.56 15.31
C ILE A 129 27.46 -15.05 14.86
N ASP A 130 27.85 -16.25 15.26
CA ASP A 130 29.16 -16.82 14.90
C ASP A 130 29.29 -17.08 13.39
N MET A 131 28.17 -17.29 12.69
CA MET A 131 28.15 -17.52 11.25
C MET A 131 28.11 -16.22 10.42
N ILE A 132 27.58 -15.14 10.95
CA ILE A 132 27.52 -13.84 10.24
C ILE A 132 28.92 -13.29 9.99
N ASP A 133 29.84 -13.47 10.95
CA ASP A 133 31.24 -13.05 10.80
C ASP A 133 31.98 -13.77 9.67
N ALA A 134 31.45 -14.92 9.24
CA ALA A 134 32.00 -15.71 8.14
C ALA A 134 31.42 -15.36 6.76
N LEU A 135 30.46 -14.40 6.68
CA LEU A 135 29.92 -13.96 5.40
C LEU A 135 30.93 -13.08 4.65
N GLU A 136 31.26 -13.48 3.44
CA GLU A 136 32.19 -12.74 2.57
C GLU A 136 31.62 -11.44 2.04
N ASN A 137 30.29 -11.37 1.82
CA ASN A 137 29.58 -10.21 1.28
C ASN A 137 28.28 -9.92 2.06
N ASP A 138 27.99 -8.65 2.29
CA ASP A 138 26.72 -8.22 2.86
C ASP A 138 25.59 -8.31 1.80
N PRO A 139 24.48 -9.00 2.09
CA PRO A 139 23.38 -9.13 1.15
C PRO A 139 22.71 -7.76 0.89
N SER A 140 22.60 -7.42 -0.40
CA SER A 140 22.15 -6.10 -0.86
C SER A 140 20.62 -5.93 -0.87
N SER A 141 19.88 -7.03 -1.06
CA SER A 141 18.43 -7.04 -1.16
C SER A 141 17.76 -7.79 0.01
N GLN A 142 16.47 -7.51 0.26
CA GLN A 142 15.69 -8.28 1.23
C GLN A 142 15.56 -9.76 0.86
N GLU A 143 15.44 -10.06 -0.43
CA GLU A 143 15.35 -11.45 -0.93
C GLU A 143 16.63 -12.21 -0.66
N GLU A 144 17.80 -11.59 -0.93
CA GLU A 144 19.10 -12.16 -0.58
C GLU A 144 19.25 -12.40 0.91
N ARG A 145 18.82 -11.44 1.75
CA ARG A 145 18.81 -11.58 3.22
C ARG A 145 17.97 -12.75 3.69
N ARG A 146 16.76 -12.93 3.10
CA ARG A 146 15.89 -14.09 3.39
C ARG A 146 16.56 -15.41 3.00
N ALA A 147 17.16 -15.48 1.82
CA ALA A 147 17.83 -16.68 1.33
C ALA A 147 19.04 -17.04 2.21
N VAL A 148 19.86 -16.06 2.57
CA VAL A 148 21.01 -16.24 3.48
C VAL A 148 20.55 -16.73 4.85
N LEU A 149 19.55 -16.08 5.45
CA LEU A 149 19.01 -16.47 6.75
C LEU A 149 18.46 -17.91 6.74
N LYS A 150 17.69 -18.30 5.71
CA LYS A 150 17.21 -19.68 5.56
C LYS A 150 18.35 -20.68 5.49
N ASN A 151 19.38 -20.40 4.69
CA ASN A 151 20.57 -21.28 4.61
C ASN A 151 21.31 -21.38 5.96
N MET A 152 21.45 -20.27 6.68
CA MET A 152 22.06 -20.27 8.01
C MET A 152 21.24 -21.07 9.02
N LEU A 153 19.90 -20.94 9.02
CA LEU A 153 19.00 -21.71 9.88
C LEU A 153 19.15 -23.22 9.67
N THR A 154 19.27 -23.70 8.44
CA THR A 154 19.49 -25.13 8.16
C THR A 154 20.81 -25.66 8.72
N LYS A 155 21.81 -24.81 8.90
CA LYS A 155 23.12 -25.19 9.46
C LYS A 155 23.15 -25.26 10.98
N VAL A 156 22.32 -24.42 11.65
CA VAL A 156 22.29 -24.32 13.13
C VAL A 156 21.16 -25.12 13.78
N THR A 157 20.29 -25.75 12.97
CA THR A 157 19.17 -26.56 13.45
C THR A 157 19.23 -27.99 12.94
N ALA A 158 18.65 -28.92 13.68
CA ALA A 158 18.44 -30.32 13.30
C ALA A 158 16.94 -30.64 13.42
N ILE A 159 16.36 -31.22 12.36
CA ILE A 159 14.93 -31.55 12.35
C ILE A 159 14.75 -32.98 12.80
N ARG A 160 14.05 -33.18 13.93
CA ARG A 160 13.65 -34.51 14.45
C ARG A 160 12.31 -34.91 13.85
N ARG A 161 12.29 -35.94 13.03
CA ARG A 161 11.06 -36.50 12.47
C ARG A 161 10.38 -37.45 13.46
N PRO A 162 9.08 -37.66 13.39
CA PRO A 162 8.37 -38.63 14.22
C PRO A 162 9.00 -40.02 14.11
N GLY A 163 9.39 -40.62 15.25
CA GLY A 163 10.06 -41.93 15.31
C GLY A 163 11.57 -41.95 15.15
N GLU A 164 12.21 -40.78 14.97
CA GLU A 164 13.66 -40.62 14.87
C GLU A 164 14.25 -40.20 16.24
N THR A 165 15.24 -40.94 16.72
CA THR A 165 16.00 -40.59 17.94
C THR A 165 17.27 -39.89 17.54
N LEU A 166 17.35 -38.57 17.78
CA LEU A 166 18.62 -37.83 17.65
C LEU A 166 19.35 -37.88 18.99
N GLU A 167 20.69 -38.08 18.95
CA GLU A 167 21.50 -37.99 20.17
C GLU A 167 21.48 -36.55 20.72
N GLU A 168 21.11 -36.43 22.00
CA GLU A 168 21.10 -35.13 22.71
C GLU A 168 22.38 -34.96 23.50
N ALA A 169 23.03 -33.78 23.35
CA ALA A 169 24.23 -33.46 24.10
C ALA A 169 23.91 -32.89 25.48
N SER A 170 24.63 -33.33 26.49
CA SER A 170 24.69 -32.71 27.81
C SER A 170 25.93 -31.81 27.87
N GLY A 171 25.85 -30.54 27.50
CA GLY A 171 27.01 -29.66 27.53
C GLY A 171 26.69 -28.18 27.39
N GLU A 172 27.41 -27.37 28.17
CA GLU A 172 27.42 -25.91 28.07
C GLU A 172 28.62 -25.50 27.24
N ASP A 173 28.43 -24.90 26.08
CA ASP A 173 29.47 -24.24 25.30
C ASP A 173 29.20 -22.74 25.19
N GLU A 174 30.16 -21.90 25.60
CA GLU A 174 30.15 -20.45 25.42
C GLU A 174 30.65 -20.06 24.03
N PRO A 175 29.95 -19.19 23.28
CA PRO A 175 30.36 -18.78 21.93
C PRO A 175 31.49 -17.74 21.92
N LYS A 176 32.43 -17.89 20.99
CA LYS A 176 33.53 -16.96 20.71
C LYS A 176 33.35 -16.31 19.35
N GLY A 177 33.07 -15.00 19.26
CA GLY A 177 32.99 -14.31 17.95
C GLY A 177 32.78 -12.81 17.97
N GLY A 178 33.18 -12.13 16.94
CA GLY A 178 33.25 -10.68 16.76
C GLY A 178 31.92 -9.95 16.56
N LEU A 179 31.83 -8.76 17.08
CA LEU A 179 30.56 -8.12 17.50
C LEU A 179 30.03 -7.03 16.55
N ASP A 180 30.87 -6.50 15.64
CA ASP A 180 30.48 -5.29 14.89
C ASP A 180 29.62 -5.52 13.64
N LYS A 181 29.85 -6.62 12.91
CA LYS A 181 29.09 -6.97 11.71
C LYS A 181 27.65 -7.46 11.99
N VAL A 182 27.42 -7.95 13.20
CA VAL A 182 26.11 -8.47 13.63
C VAL A 182 25.05 -7.39 13.75
N LYS A 183 25.45 -6.16 14.07
CA LYS A 183 24.55 -5.04 14.31
C LYS A 183 23.74 -4.68 13.06
N ASP A 184 24.37 -4.67 11.90
CA ASP A 184 23.73 -4.27 10.65
C ASP A 184 22.89 -5.40 10.01
N PHE A 185 23.27 -6.66 10.22
CA PHE A 185 22.56 -7.79 9.64
C PHE A 185 21.30 -8.20 10.43
N LEU A 186 21.40 -8.26 11.78
CA LEU A 186 20.30 -8.72 12.63
C LEU A 186 19.54 -7.58 13.35
N ASN A 187 19.92 -6.33 13.12
CA ASN A 187 19.32 -5.16 13.79
C ASN A 187 19.31 -5.30 15.34
N THR A 188 20.42 -5.81 15.90
CA THR A 188 20.51 -6.21 17.31
C THR A 188 21.42 -5.26 18.11
N ASP A 189 20.93 -4.72 19.23
CA ASP A 189 21.68 -3.82 20.12
C ASP A 189 22.56 -4.60 21.12
N PHE A 190 23.78 -4.11 21.40
CA PHE A 190 24.82 -4.71 22.23
C PHE A 190 24.47 -4.90 23.71
N THR A 191 23.68 -4.00 24.28
CA THR A 191 23.16 -4.12 25.66
C THR A 191 22.20 -5.29 25.81
N ALA A 192 21.60 -5.74 24.70
CA ALA A 192 20.75 -6.91 24.67
C ALA A 192 21.53 -8.23 24.76
N LYS A 193 22.79 -8.28 24.31
CA LYS A 193 23.62 -9.51 24.35
C LYS A 193 23.83 -10.01 25.77
N LYS A 194 24.17 -9.14 26.71
CA LYS A 194 24.37 -9.52 28.12
C LYS A 194 23.07 -10.06 28.75
N LYS A 195 21.93 -9.39 28.51
CA LYS A 195 20.61 -9.87 28.93
C LYS A 195 20.18 -11.16 28.23
N MET A 196 20.64 -11.39 26.99
CA MET A 196 20.35 -12.58 26.21
C MET A 196 21.15 -13.77 26.72
N ILE A 197 22.44 -13.60 27.01
CA ILE A 197 23.31 -14.61 27.66
C ILE A 197 22.77 -14.99 29.02
N ASP A 198 22.37 -14.00 29.85
CA ASP A 198 21.78 -14.23 31.18
C ASP A 198 20.45 -14.99 31.11
N ARG A 199 19.67 -14.83 30.04
CA ARG A 199 18.42 -15.59 29.82
C ARG A 199 18.69 -17.01 29.28
N MET A 200 19.71 -17.19 28.47
CA MET A 200 20.06 -18.50 27.90
C MET A 200 20.59 -19.49 28.94
N SER A 201 21.25 -19.00 29.98
CA SER A 201 21.68 -19.84 31.12
C SER A 201 20.51 -20.45 31.89
N GLN A 202 19.26 -19.99 31.64
CA GLN A 202 18.05 -20.46 32.32
C GLN A 202 17.17 -21.40 31.49
N VAL A 203 17.34 -21.49 30.15
CA VAL A 203 16.50 -22.30 29.27
C VAL A 203 17.33 -23.36 28.56
N LYS A 204 17.19 -24.62 28.98
CA LYS A 204 17.79 -25.77 28.30
C LYS A 204 16.96 -26.12 27.06
N VAL A 205 17.53 -25.95 25.87
CA VAL A 205 16.94 -26.42 24.61
C VAL A 205 17.64 -27.71 24.18
N PRO A 206 16.93 -28.68 23.59
CA PRO A 206 17.52 -29.92 23.09
C PRO A 206 18.51 -29.60 21.97
N GLN A 207 19.69 -30.23 22.01
CA GLN A 207 20.79 -29.98 21.07
C GLN A 207 21.43 -31.31 20.67
N THR A 208 21.94 -31.35 19.43
CA THR A 208 22.81 -32.43 18.96
C THR A 208 24.24 -32.27 19.51
N PRO A 209 25.10 -33.33 19.47
CA PRO A 209 26.50 -33.25 19.91
C PRO A 209 27.31 -32.18 19.16
N ASP A 210 26.93 -31.85 17.92
CA ASP A 210 27.55 -30.79 17.11
C ASP A 210 26.93 -29.40 17.37
N GLY A 211 26.09 -29.29 18.39
CA GLY A 211 25.55 -28.01 18.90
C GLY A 211 24.36 -27.46 18.11
N LYS A 212 23.73 -28.21 17.21
CA LYS A 212 22.51 -27.77 16.51
C LYS A 212 21.29 -27.87 17.40
N VAL A 213 20.40 -26.92 17.30
CA VAL A 213 19.12 -26.93 18.03
C VAL A 213 18.18 -27.95 17.39
N ILE A 214 17.68 -28.89 18.20
CA ILE A 214 16.73 -29.92 17.73
C ILE A 214 15.33 -29.35 17.74
N LEU A 215 14.64 -29.42 16.59
CA LEU A 215 13.28 -28.92 16.39
C LEU A 215 12.44 -29.99 15.67
N THR A 216 11.15 -30.02 15.94
CA THR A 216 10.18 -30.73 15.10
C THR A 216 9.99 -30.00 13.76
N PRO A 217 9.45 -30.64 12.72
CA PRO A 217 9.17 -29.95 11.44
C PRO A 217 8.26 -28.73 11.60
N ALA A 218 7.27 -28.77 12.47
CA ALA A 218 6.36 -27.66 12.74
C ALA A 218 7.06 -26.51 13.48
N GLU A 219 7.85 -26.81 14.52
CA GLU A 219 8.69 -25.81 15.23
C GLU A 219 9.72 -25.17 14.29
N TYR A 220 10.34 -25.95 13.39
CA TYR A 220 11.28 -25.38 12.40
C TYR A 220 10.60 -24.36 11.49
N LYS A 221 9.43 -24.69 10.93
CA LYS A 221 8.64 -23.75 10.13
C LYS A 221 8.23 -22.49 10.91
N ALA A 222 7.83 -22.67 12.16
CA ALA A 222 7.49 -21.57 13.05
C ALA A 222 8.70 -20.67 13.36
N VAL A 223 9.86 -21.26 13.65
CA VAL A 223 11.13 -20.52 13.88
C VAL A 223 11.56 -19.79 12.61
N GLU A 224 11.58 -20.48 11.46
CA GLU A 224 11.94 -19.87 10.17
C GLU A 224 11.06 -18.66 9.88
N TYR A 225 9.76 -18.80 10.04
CA TYR A 225 8.81 -17.72 9.86
C TYR A 225 9.09 -16.54 10.80
N LEU A 226 9.20 -16.80 12.11
CA LEU A 226 9.47 -15.76 13.11
C LEU A 226 10.79 -15.03 12.87
N MET A 227 11.85 -15.76 12.53
CA MET A 227 13.15 -15.17 12.28
C MET A 227 13.12 -14.24 11.06
N ILE A 228 12.47 -14.65 9.97
CA ILE A 228 12.30 -13.79 8.78
C ILE A 228 11.43 -12.59 9.14
N ARG A 229 10.26 -12.79 9.72
CA ARG A 229 9.32 -11.75 10.09
C ARG A 229 9.95 -10.69 11.01
N ASP A 230 10.66 -11.11 12.05
CA ASP A 230 11.14 -10.20 13.09
C ASP A 230 12.51 -9.59 12.78
N LYS A 231 13.35 -10.24 11.95
CA LYS A 231 14.70 -9.76 11.62
C LYS A 231 14.80 -9.04 10.29
N ILE A 232 14.04 -9.47 9.29
CA ILE A 232 14.11 -8.91 7.94
C ILE A 232 12.88 -8.06 7.65
N ASP A 233 11.70 -8.58 7.95
CA ASP A 233 10.43 -7.92 7.70
C ASP A 233 10.02 -6.97 8.85
N MET A 234 8.76 -6.52 8.86
CA MET A 234 8.28 -5.51 9.81
C MET A 234 7.76 -6.10 11.14
N GLY A 235 8.22 -7.30 11.52
CA GLY A 235 7.84 -7.94 12.78
C GLY A 235 6.34 -8.21 12.85
N VAL A 236 5.73 -7.94 13.98
CA VAL A 236 4.30 -8.19 14.25
C VAL A 236 3.33 -7.44 13.32
N LEU A 237 3.81 -6.44 12.58
CA LEU A 237 3.02 -5.73 11.59
C LEU A 237 3.00 -6.43 10.23
N GLN A 238 3.86 -7.43 10.01
CA GLN A 238 4.00 -8.06 8.70
C GLN A 238 2.71 -8.68 8.17
N PRO A 239 1.87 -9.39 8.95
CA PRO A 239 0.59 -9.90 8.47
C PRO A 239 -0.34 -8.82 7.95
N PHE A 240 -0.37 -7.66 8.60
CA PHE A 240 -1.19 -6.51 8.17
C PHE A 240 -0.64 -5.85 6.91
N LEU A 241 0.69 -5.71 6.82
CA LEU A 241 1.36 -5.13 5.66
C LEU A 241 1.25 -6.04 4.43
N SER A 242 1.25 -7.35 4.62
CA SER A 242 1.10 -8.32 3.53
C SER A 242 -0.35 -8.43 3.01
N ASP A 243 -1.36 -8.09 3.82
CA ASP A 243 -2.75 -8.21 3.42
C ASP A 243 -3.17 -7.06 2.48
N SER A 244 -3.39 -7.37 1.20
CA SER A 244 -3.83 -6.41 0.18
C SER A 244 -5.22 -5.80 0.45
N ASN A 245 -6.01 -6.39 1.34
CA ASN A 245 -7.33 -5.90 1.72
C ASN A 245 -7.30 -4.82 2.82
N ILE A 246 -6.15 -4.52 3.40
CA ILE A 246 -5.99 -3.46 4.40
C ILE A 246 -5.64 -2.13 3.71
N GLU A 247 -6.33 -1.06 4.13
CA GLU A 247 -6.07 0.32 3.71
C GLU A 247 -5.20 1.06 4.75
N ASP A 248 -5.65 1.07 6.02
CA ASP A 248 -4.95 1.75 7.11
C ASP A 248 -4.76 0.81 8.32
N ILE A 249 -3.63 0.96 9.02
CA ILE A 249 -3.29 0.26 10.26
C ILE A 249 -3.02 1.32 11.32
N THR A 250 -3.72 1.28 12.46
CA THR A 250 -3.63 2.31 13.48
C THR A 250 -3.44 1.70 14.86
N CYS A 251 -2.41 2.16 15.58
CA CYS A 251 -2.19 1.90 16.99
C CYS A 251 -2.34 3.22 17.75
N ASN A 252 -3.35 3.33 18.61
CA ASN A 252 -3.69 4.56 19.32
C ASN A 252 -3.11 4.62 20.76
N GLY A 253 -2.10 3.82 21.05
CA GLY A 253 -1.54 3.64 22.40
C GLY A 253 -1.63 2.17 22.82
N VAL A 254 -1.60 1.92 24.13
CA VAL A 254 -1.79 0.57 24.71
C VAL A 254 -3.19 0.06 24.36
N GLY A 255 -3.27 -1.17 23.86
CA GLY A 255 -4.49 -1.82 23.40
C GLY A 255 -4.34 -2.47 22.03
N PRO A 256 -5.47 -2.85 21.40
CA PRO A 256 -5.46 -3.52 20.11
C PRO A 256 -5.05 -2.60 18.97
N ILE A 257 -4.50 -3.19 17.91
CA ILE A 257 -4.28 -2.53 16.64
C ILE A 257 -5.61 -2.48 15.88
N PHE A 258 -5.98 -1.31 15.37
CA PHE A 258 -7.16 -1.09 14.54
C PHE A 258 -6.79 -1.10 13.06
N ILE A 259 -7.72 -1.59 12.24
CA ILE A 259 -7.50 -1.82 10.81
C ILE A 259 -8.68 -1.26 10.05
N GLU A 260 -8.43 -0.48 9.00
CA GLU A 260 -9.43 -0.16 7.99
C GLU A 260 -9.31 -1.15 6.85
N HIS A 261 -10.36 -1.98 6.69
CA HIS A 261 -10.37 -3.08 5.73
C HIS A 261 -11.29 -2.75 4.54
N LYS A 262 -10.85 -3.02 3.30
CA LYS A 262 -11.57 -2.65 2.06
C LYS A 262 -13.00 -3.19 2.00
N VAL A 263 -13.23 -4.42 2.53
CA VAL A 263 -14.54 -5.07 2.51
C VAL A 263 -15.27 -4.86 3.83
N PHE A 264 -14.68 -5.20 4.97
CA PHE A 264 -15.36 -5.23 6.28
C PHE A 264 -15.25 -3.94 7.07
N LYS A 265 -14.58 -2.90 6.52
CA LYS A 265 -14.37 -1.60 7.15
C LYS A 265 -13.57 -1.68 8.45
N GLY A 266 -13.95 -0.94 9.49
CA GLY A 266 -13.20 -0.89 10.74
C GLY A 266 -13.19 -2.22 11.48
N LEU A 267 -12.00 -2.82 11.64
CA LEU A 267 -11.75 -4.04 12.37
C LEU A 267 -10.82 -3.78 13.55
N LYS A 268 -10.80 -4.68 14.54
CA LYS A 268 -9.82 -4.72 15.61
C LYS A 268 -9.03 -6.02 15.57
N SER A 269 -7.71 -5.91 15.69
CA SER A 269 -6.85 -7.08 15.73
C SER A 269 -6.85 -7.75 17.10
N VAL A 270 -6.57 -9.06 17.13
CA VAL A 270 -6.22 -9.79 18.35
C VAL A 270 -4.78 -9.51 18.83
N ILE A 271 -3.96 -8.86 17.98
CA ILE A 271 -2.63 -8.40 18.35
C ILE A 271 -2.79 -7.07 19.07
N GLU A 272 -2.32 -7.02 20.34
CA GLU A 272 -2.44 -5.84 21.19
C GLU A 272 -1.12 -5.53 21.92
N PHE A 273 -0.87 -4.25 22.20
CA PHE A 273 0.17 -3.82 23.11
C PHE A 273 -0.41 -3.76 24.52
N THR A 274 0.15 -4.52 25.43
CA THR A 274 -0.34 -4.59 26.82
C THR A 274 0.35 -3.60 27.74
N ARG A 275 1.55 -3.11 27.36
CA ARG A 275 2.41 -2.25 28.16
C ARG A 275 2.96 -1.09 27.34
N SER A 276 3.05 0.08 27.99
CA SER A 276 3.56 1.30 27.34
C SER A 276 5.04 1.19 26.96
N ASP A 277 5.86 0.58 27.83
CA ASP A 277 7.30 0.40 27.56
C ASP A 277 7.57 -0.55 26.37
N GLU A 278 6.72 -1.52 26.17
CA GLU A 278 6.76 -2.42 25.03
C GLU A 278 6.43 -1.68 23.71
N LEU A 279 5.38 -0.87 23.73
CA LEU A 279 5.00 -0.04 22.58
C LEU A 279 6.08 1.00 22.26
N ASP A 280 6.65 1.65 23.28
CA ASP A 280 7.73 2.63 23.11
C ASP A 280 8.97 2.01 22.45
N GLN A 281 9.39 0.82 22.92
CA GLN A 281 10.51 0.09 22.32
C GLN A 281 10.20 -0.34 20.88
N PHE A 282 8.97 -0.76 20.60
CA PHE A 282 8.54 -1.14 19.26
C PHE A 282 8.62 0.05 18.30
N VAL A 283 8.09 1.20 18.72
CA VAL A 283 8.08 2.44 17.95
C VAL A 283 9.49 2.95 17.67
N ILE A 284 10.40 2.91 18.67
CA ILE A 284 11.81 3.29 18.48
C ILE A 284 12.48 2.38 17.44
N LYS A 285 12.34 1.06 17.56
CA LYS A 285 12.92 0.11 16.58
C LYS A 285 12.37 0.31 15.18
N MET A 286 11.08 0.58 15.06
CA MET A 286 10.45 0.86 13.77
C MET A 286 11.03 2.14 13.15
N ALA A 287 11.21 3.20 13.96
CA ALA A 287 11.83 4.44 13.54
C ALA A 287 13.30 4.26 13.09
N GLU A 288 14.06 3.41 13.79
CA GLU A 288 15.44 3.04 13.39
C GLU A 288 15.46 2.28 12.06
N ARG A 289 14.55 1.30 11.85
CA ARG A 289 14.44 0.54 10.59
C ARG A 289 14.18 1.41 9.38
N ILE A 290 13.37 2.44 9.53
CA ILE A 290 13.09 3.41 8.47
C ILE A 290 14.15 4.52 8.36
N LYS A 291 15.26 4.40 9.11
CA LYS A 291 16.37 5.37 9.17
C LYS A 291 15.92 6.79 9.56
N ARG A 292 14.91 6.88 10.41
CA ARG A 292 14.35 8.12 10.97
C ARG A 292 14.28 7.99 12.49
N PRO A 293 15.41 8.07 13.21
CA PRO A 293 15.43 7.88 14.66
C PRO A 293 14.54 8.89 15.37
N ILE A 294 13.82 8.40 16.38
CA ILE A 294 12.87 9.18 17.18
C ILE A 294 13.44 9.40 18.58
N THR A 295 13.21 10.57 19.13
CA THR A 295 13.67 10.95 20.48
C THR A 295 12.64 11.85 21.16
N TYR A 296 12.77 12.07 22.46
CA TYR A 296 11.95 13.05 23.20
C TYR A 296 12.05 14.49 22.65
N ARG A 297 13.17 14.86 22.01
CA ARG A 297 13.33 16.18 21.38
C ARG A 297 12.69 16.24 19.99
N SER A 298 12.61 15.11 19.29
CA SER A 298 11.94 14.97 17.99
C SER A 298 10.97 13.80 18.06
N PRO A 299 9.79 13.98 18.70
CA PRO A 299 8.86 12.89 18.99
C PRO A 299 7.94 12.52 17.83
N ILE A 300 8.00 13.23 16.71
CA ILE A 300 7.13 13.00 15.55
C ILE A 300 7.97 12.61 14.35
N VAL A 301 7.63 11.49 13.73
CA VAL A 301 8.24 11.02 12.47
C VAL A 301 7.15 10.80 11.45
N ASP A 302 7.36 11.36 10.27
CA ASP A 302 6.58 11.10 9.06
C ASP A 302 7.54 10.53 8.01
N ALA A 303 7.26 9.32 7.52
CA ALA A 303 8.19 8.60 6.66
C ALA A 303 7.47 7.63 5.71
N THR A 304 8.23 7.06 4.80
CA THR A 304 7.76 6.01 3.88
C THR A 304 8.48 4.70 4.20
N LEU A 305 7.72 3.61 4.30
CA LEU A 305 8.23 2.25 4.46
C LEU A 305 8.84 1.76 3.13
N LEU A 306 9.56 0.62 3.17
CA LEU A 306 10.20 0.04 1.98
C LEU A 306 9.19 -0.40 0.91
N ASP A 307 7.98 -0.78 1.31
CA ASP A 307 6.87 -1.13 0.41
C ASP A 307 6.14 0.10 -0.18
N GLY A 308 6.60 1.32 0.14
CA GLY A 308 5.97 2.57 -0.28
C GLY A 308 4.85 3.06 0.64
N SER A 309 4.44 2.28 1.65
CA SER A 309 3.40 2.69 2.61
C SER A 309 3.87 3.88 3.45
N ARG A 310 2.97 4.82 3.72
CA ARG A 310 3.26 5.98 4.58
C ARG A 310 3.07 5.62 6.04
N ILE A 311 4.01 6.01 6.88
CA ILE A 311 3.93 5.86 8.32
C ILE A 311 4.08 7.20 9.02
N ASN A 312 3.18 7.47 9.97
CA ASN A 312 3.29 8.55 10.94
C ASN A 312 3.45 7.95 12.33
N ILE A 313 4.44 8.41 13.09
CA ILE A 313 4.75 7.96 14.46
C ILE A 313 4.75 9.17 15.38
N VAL A 314 4.10 9.03 16.53
CA VAL A 314 4.19 10.00 17.65
C VAL A 314 4.67 9.25 18.87
N TYR A 315 5.78 9.70 19.45
CA TYR A 315 6.46 9.05 20.56
C TYR A 315 6.26 9.76 21.90
N GLY A 316 5.97 8.97 22.92
CA GLY A 316 5.99 9.39 24.33
C GLY A 316 4.68 10.00 24.83
N THR A 317 4.43 9.80 26.14
CA THR A 317 3.22 10.24 26.83
C THR A 317 3.13 11.76 27.02
N GLU A 318 4.25 12.48 26.88
CA GLU A 318 4.27 13.94 26.96
C GLU A 318 3.55 14.60 25.78
N VAL A 319 3.63 13.98 24.59
CA VAL A 319 3.01 14.47 23.37
C VAL A 319 1.68 13.78 23.11
N SER A 320 1.62 12.47 23.33
CA SER A 320 0.40 11.66 23.16
C SER A 320 -0.05 11.09 24.51
N ARG A 321 -1.18 11.54 25.01
CA ARG A 321 -1.68 11.19 26.36
C ARG A 321 -1.96 9.69 26.57
N HIS A 322 -2.26 8.97 25.50
CA HIS A 322 -2.49 7.51 25.53
C HIS A 322 -1.23 6.67 25.29
N GLY A 323 -0.06 7.30 25.27
CA GLY A 323 1.22 6.66 24.95
C GLY A 323 1.63 6.88 23.50
N SER A 324 2.76 6.30 23.12
CA SER A 324 3.21 6.30 21.73
C SER A 324 2.14 5.74 20.81
N ASN A 325 2.06 6.27 19.61
CA ASN A 325 1.11 5.80 18.60
C ASN A 325 1.73 5.81 17.20
N PHE A 326 1.12 5.06 16.30
CA PHE A 326 1.48 5.10 14.89
C PHE A 326 0.27 4.82 13.99
N THR A 327 0.33 5.39 12.80
CA THR A 327 -0.63 5.10 11.73
C THR A 327 0.13 4.80 10.46
N ILE A 328 -0.22 3.67 9.81
CA ILE A 328 0.35 3.28 8.53
C ILE A 328 -0.78 3.30 7.49
N ARG A 329 -0.59 4.08 6.43
CA ARG A 329 -1.46 4.06 5.25
C ARG A 329 -0.78 3.28 4.15
N LYS A 330 -1.38 2.16 3.77
CA LYS A 330 -0.84 1.30 2.72
C LYS A 330 -1.06 1.89 1.33
N VAL A 331 -0.04 1.78 0.51
CA VAL A 331 -0.14 2.09 -0.93
C VAL A 331 -0.59 0.83 -1.66
N ASN A 332 -1.55 0.98 -2.58
CA ASN A 332 -1.91 -0.13 -3.46
C ASN A 332 -0.76 -0.41 -4.42
N GLU A 333 -0.23 -1.62 -4.41
CA GLU A 333 0.87 -2.05 -5.29
C GLU A 333 0.49 -1.95 -6.77
N VAL A 334 -0.76 -2.23 -7.09
CA VAL A 334 -1.27 -2.16 -8.47
C VAL A 334 -2.29 -1.03 -8.58
N PRO A 335 -2.02 0.00 -9.40
CA PRO A 335 -2.96 1.08 -9.64
C PRO A 335 -4.23 0.57 -10.32
N LEU A 336 -5.36 1.17 -10.00
CA LEU A 336 -6.59 0.93 -10.74
C LEU A 336 -6.46 1.52 -12.14
N SER A 337 -6.87 0.77 -13.16
CA SER A 337 -6.97 1.28 -14.52
C SER A 337 -8.20 2.18 -14.70
N ILE A 338 -8.24 2.94 -15.78
CA ILE A 338 -9.44 3.73 -16.11
C ILE A 338 -10.66 2.83 -16.35
N LEU A 339 -10.48 1.59 -16.79
CA LEU A 339 -11.59 0.65 -16.96
C LEU A 339 -12.16 0.19 -15.61
N ASN A 340 -11.33 0.05 -14.56
CA ASN A 340 -11.83 -0.18 -13.20
C ASN A 340 -12.60 1.04 -12.66
N VAL A 341 -12.16 2.26 -13.00
CA VAL A 341 -12.86 3.51 -12.63
C VAL A 341 -14.21 3.58 -13.33
N ILE A 342 -14.30 3.21 -14.61
CA ILE A 342 -15.56 3.10 -15.36
C ILE A 342 -16.46 2.01 -14.76
N ALA A 343 -15.92 0.83 -14.46
CA ALA A 343 -16.68 -0.29 -13.86
C ALA A 343 -17.31 0.10 -12.51
N SER A 344 -16.68 1.01 -11.76
CA SER A 344 -17.25 1.58 -10.52
C SER A 344 -18.26 2.71 -10.76
N ASN A 345 -18.55 3.01 -12.02
CA ASN A 345 -19.38 4.14 -12.47
C ASN A 345 -18.88 5.51 -11.99
N ALA A 346 -17.56 5.67 -11.74
CA ALA A 346 -17.01 6.96 -11.37
C ALA A 346 -16.88 7.92 -12.58
N CYS A 347 -16.81 7.39 -13.80
CA CYS A 347 -16.96 8.08 -15.08
C CYS A 347 -17.51 7.09 -16.13
N ASP A 348 -17.86 7.58 -17.31
CA ASP A 348 -18.23 6.77 -18.46
C ASP A 348 -17.12 6.70 -19.54
N TYR A 349 -17.36 5.96 -20.62
CA TYR A 349 -16.40 5.82 -21.71
C TYR A 349 -16.16 7.14 -22.47
N ASN A 350 -17.15 8.02 -22.60
CA ASN A 350 -17.02 9.29 -23.29
C ASN A 350 -16.16 10.26 -22.49
N VAL A 351 -16.36 10.32 -21.17
CA VAL A 351 -15.51 11.07 -20.24
C VAL A 351 -14.06 10.59 -20.32
N ALA A 352 -13.84 9.27 -20.24
CA ALA A 352 -12.50 8.70 -20.33
C ALA A 352 -11.81 8.96 -21.67
N ALA A 353 -12.56 8.86 -22.78
CA ALA A 353 -12.07 9.13 -24.13
C ALA A 353 -11.71 10.61 -24.34
N TYR A 354 -12.50 11.52 -23.77
CA TYR A 354 -12.21 12.95 -23.81
C TYR A 354 -10.92 13.26 -23.01
N LEU A 355 -10.77 12.70 -21.81
CA LEU A 355 -9.53 12.84 -21.03
C LEU A 355 -8.34 12.26 -21.80
N TRP A 356 -8.51 11.12 -22.48
CA TRP A 356 -7.47 10.52 -23.28
C TRP A 356 -6.96 11.47 -24.36
N ILE A 357 -7.84 12.04 -25.16
CA ILE A 357 -7.41 12.95 -26.24
C ILE A 357 -6.74 14.21 -25.67
N CYS A 358 -7.26 14.80 -24.58
CA CYS A 358 -6.65 15.95 -23.95
C CYS A 358 -5.23 15.64 -23.43
N ILE A 359 -5.03 14.50 -22.77
CA ILE A 359 -3.72 14.09 -22.24
C ILE A 359 -2.74 13.76 -23.36
N GLU A 360 -3.19 13.07 -24.39
CA GLU A 360 -2.37 12.70 -25.56
C GLU A 360 -1.79 13.93 -26.26
N TYR A 361 -2.54 15.04 -26.30
CA TYR A 361 -2.10 16.30 -26.90
C TYR A 361 -1.54 17.31 -25.89
N GLY A 362 -1.15 16.86 -24.70
CA GLY A 362 -0.38 17.66 -23.74
C GLY A 362 -1.17 18.76 -23.05
N MET A 363 -2.48 18.58 -22.83
CA MET A 363 -3.26 19.51 -22.01
C MET A 363 -2.93 19.33 -20.53
N SER A 364 -2.67 20.45 -19.83
CA SER A 364 -2.49 20.48 -18.38
C SER A 364 -3.81 20.24 -17.65
N LEU A 365 -3.80 19.36 -16.62
CA LEU A 365 -5.01 18.86 -15.99
C LEU A 365 -4.86 18.77 -14.47
N PHE A 366 -5.86 19.27 -13.72
CA PHE A 366 -5.98 19.03 -12.28
C PHE A 366 -7.19 18.18 -11.95
N VAL A 367 -6.96 17.14 -11.14
CA VAL A 367 -8.04 16.37 -10.50
C VAL A 367 -8.28 16.96 -9.13
N SER A 368 -9.40 17.65 -8.95
CA SER A 368 -9.76 18.39 -7.74
C SER A 368 -10.91 17.72 -6.99
N GLY A 369 -10.95 17.89 -5.69
CA GLY A 369 -12.03 17.35 -4.84
C GLY A 369 -11.63 17.28 -3.38
N GLU A 370 -12.59 16.90 -2.54
CA GLU A 370 -12.36 16.72 -1.11
C GLU A 370 -11.47 15.51 -0.77
N THR A 371 -11.13 15.37 0.51
CA THR A 371 -10.37 14.21 0.99
C THR A 371 -11.15 12.92 0.74
N ALA A 372 -10.46 11.84 0.38
CA ALA A 372 -11.02 10.51 0.07
C ALA A 372 -11.98 10.47 -1.13
N SER A 373 -12.05 11.52 -1.97
CA SER A 373 -12.86 11.53 -3.19
C SER A 373 -12.31 10.65 -4.33
N GLY A 374 -11.04 10.18 -4.22
CA GLY A 374 -10.38 9.32 -5.20
C GLY A 374 -9.51 10.06 -6.23
N LYS A 375 -9.06 11.29 -5.93
CA LYS A 375 -8.23 12.13 -6.81
C LYS A 375 -6.97 11.42 -7.32
N THR A 376 -6.14 10.93 -6.40
CA THR A 376 -4.89 10.24 -6.76
C THR A 376 -5.16 8.95 -7.55
N THR A 377 -6.24 8.23 -7.20
CA THR A 377 -6.68 7.04 -7.96
C THR A 377 -7.02 7.40 -9.40
N THR A 378 -7.78 8.48 -9.62
CA THR A 378 -8.12 8.97 -10.95
C THR A 378 -6.89 9.46 -11.69
N LEU A 379 -6.02 10.24 -11.03
CA LEU A 379 -4.78 10.71 -11.64
C LEU A 379 -3.91 9.53 -12.10
N ASN A 380 -3.72 8.51 -11.27
CA ASN A 380 -3.02 7.28 -11.65
C ASN A 380 -3.68 6.59 -12.84
N ALA A 381 -5.00 6.40 -12.82
CA ALA A 381 -5.73 5.69 -13.87
C ALA A 381 -5.56 6.34 -15.26
N ILE A 382 -5.56 7.66 -15.32
CA ILE A 382 -5.43 8.41 -16.59
C ILE A 382 -3.98 8.55 -17.07
N THR A 383 -2.96 8.19 -16.28
CA THR A 383 -1.56 8.18 -16.75
C THR A 383 -1.34 7.19 -17.89
N THR A 384 -2.19 6.18 -18.03
CA THR A 384 -2.17 5.23 -19.16
C THR A 384 -2.43 5.89 -20.51
N PHE A 385 -2.97 7.10 -20.53
CA PHE A 385 -3.23 7.89 -21.74
C PHE A 385 -2.05 8.75 -22.18
N ILE A 386 -1.02 8.91 -21.33
CA ILE A 386 0.20 9.62 -21.72
C ILE A 386 0.91 8.81 -22.81
N PRO A 387 1.40 9.45 -23.90
CA PRO A 387 2.11 8.76 -24.96
C PRO A 387 3.29 7.93 -24.45
N PRO A 388 3.45 6.67 -24.88
CA PRO A 388 4.43 5.72 -24.33
C PRO A 388 5.90 6.14 -24.53
N GLU A 389 6.16 7.01 -25.49
CA GLU A 389 7.46 7.59 -25.80
C GLU A 389 7.87 8.73 -24.86
N ASN A 390 6.95 9.27 -24.06
CA ASN A 390 7.19 10.42 -23.21
C ASN A 390 8.15 10.12 -22.07
N LYS A 391 9.01 11.09 -21.77
CA LYS A 391 9.74 11.18 -20.50
C LYS A 391 8.86 11.80 -19.44
N ILE A 392 8.63 11.10 -18.36
CA ILE A 392 7.77 11.53 -17.25
C ILE A 392 8.63 11.82 -16.01
N VAL A 393 8.35 12.91 -15.33
CA VAL A 393 8.88 13.21 -14.00
C VAL A 393 7.71 13.32 -13.04
N THR A 394 7.71 12.51 -11.97
CA THR A 394 6.75 12.63 -10.87
C THR A 394 7.42 13.25 -9.66
N ILE A 395 6.73 14.19 -9.00
CA ILE A 395 7.22 14.94 -7.84
C ILE A 395 6.16 14.86 -6.75
N GLU A 396 6.52 14.29 -5.61
CA GLU A 396 5.58 13.96 -4.55
C GLU A 396 6.20 14.25 -3.17
N ASP A 397 5.37 14.56 -2.20
CA ASP A 397 5.74 14.54 -0.78
C ASP A 397 5.68 13.11 -0.22
N THR A 398 4.75 12.32 -0.73
CA THR A 398 4.60 10.88 -0.45
C THR A 398 4.39 10.16 -1.78
N PRO A 399 5.12 9.07 -2.06
CA PRO A 399 5.10 8.42 -3.36
C PRO A 399 3.83 7.56 -3.54
N GLU A 400 2.76 8.15 -4.08
CA GLU A 400 1.47 7.50 -4.39
C GLU A 400 1.25 7.29 -5.91
N LEU A 401 1.95 8.08 -6.74
CA LEU A 401 1.81 8.01 -8.18
C LEU A 401 2.55 6.80 -8.76
N THR A 402 1.94 6.19 -9.74
CA THR A 402 2.53 5.11 -10.53
C THR A 402 2.22 5.34 -11.99
N VAL A 403 3.25 5.32 -12.84
CA VAL A 403 3.10 5.45 -14.28
C VAL A 403 3.62 4.21 -15.00
N PRO A 404 2.99 3.80 -16.12
CA PRO A 404 3.37 2.56 -16.82
C PRO A 404 4.59 2.73 -17.75
N HIS A 405 5.24 3.89 -17.74
CA HIS A 405 6.30 4.26 -18.65
C HIS A 405 7.67 3.79 -18.18
N ARG A 406 8.53 3.38 -19.10
CA ARG A 406 9.93 3.02 -18.78
C ARG A 406 10.81 4.24 -18.53
N ASN A 407 10.55 5.35 -19.25
CA ASN A 407 11.30 6.60 -19.08
C ASN A 407 10.63 7.48 -18.02
N TRP A 408 10.69 7.01 -16.78
CA TRP A 408 10.08 7.65 -15.62
C TRP A 408 11.13 7.95 -14.55
N THR A 409 11.20 9.22 -14.13
CA THR A 409 11.96 9.69 -12.98
C THR A 409 10.99 9.97 -11.85
N ARG A 410 11.16 9.28 -10.73
CA ARG A 410 10.34 9.47 -9.52
C ARG A 410 11.13 10.27 -8.49
N GLU A 411 10.65 11.44 -8.12
CA GLU A 411 11.27 12.33 -7.15
C GLU A 411 10.34 12.50 -5.94
N VAL A 412 10.92 12.43 -4.74
CA VAL A 412 10.19 12.53 -3.48
C VAL A 412 10.84 13.60 -2.61
N ALA A 413 10.03 14.50 -2.08
CA ALA A 413 10.49 15.55 -1.18
C ALA A 413 11.00 14.98 0.15
N ILE A 414 12.02 15.60 0.72
CA ILE A 414 12.60 15.22 2.01
C ILE A 414 12.29 16.33 3.01
N ALA A 415 11.45 16.01 4.01
CA ALA A 415 11.11 16.95 5.08
C ALA A 415 12.36 17.38 5.87
N LYS A 416 12.47 18.66 6.19
CA LYS A 416 13.52 19.19 7.09
C LYS A 416 13.33 18.61 8.49
N GLY A 417 14.33 17.90 9.00
CA GLY A 417 14.37 17.47 10.41
C GLY A 417 14.43 18.71 11.32
N LYS A 418 13.52 18.80 12.30
CA LYS A 418 13.62 19.81 13.36
C LYS A 418 14.83 19.47 14.24
N GLY A 419 16.00 20.08 14.00
CA GLY A 419 17.18 19.89 14.86
C GLY A 419 18.51 19.83 14.14
N GLU A 420 18.57 19.71 12.82
CA GLU A 420 19.81 19.79 12.06
C GLU A 420 20.00 21.22 11.51
N GLY A 421 21.15 21.82 11.84
CA GLY A 421 21.51 23.14 11.36
C GLY A 421 21.55 23.19 9.83
N THR A 422 21.06 24.26 9.26
CA THR A 422 21.20 24.81 7.89
C THR A 422 21.41 23.88 6.68
N GLY A 423 21.17 22.57 6.76
CA GLY A 423 21.37 21.69 5.61
C GLY A 423 20.42 20.50 5.65
N GLY A 424 19.60 20.30 4.60
CA GLY A 424 19.19 18.95 4.31
C GLY A 424 17.74 18.65 3.96
N GLY A 425 16.81 19.58 3.91
CA GLY A 425 15.48 19.30 3.32
C GLY A 425 15.47 19.60 1.82
N VAL A 426 14.82 18.74 1.03
CA VAL A 426 14.54 19.00 -0.39
C VAL A 426 13.03 19.13 -0.53
N THR A 427 12.57 20.31 -0.91
CA THR A 427 11.14 20.60 -1.05
C THR A 427 10.61 20.20 -2.42
N MET A 428 9.30 20.06 -2.58
CA MET A 428 8.65 19.86 -3.88
C MET A 428 8.97 21.03 -4.84
N PHE A 429 9.10 22.24 -4.32
CA PHE A 429 9.52 23.42 -5.06
C PHE A 429 10.93 23.26 -5.68
N ASP A 430 11.89 22.73 -4.90
CA ASP A 430 13.26 22.49 -5.38
C ASP A 430 13.27 21.39 -6.46
N LEU A 431 12.51 20.33 -6.25
CA LEU A 431 12.41 19.22 -7.20
C LEU A 431 11.76 19.66 -8.52
N LEU A 432 10.71 20.48 -8.47
CA LEU A 432 10.09 21.04 -9.68
C LEU A 432 11.06 21.90 -10.48
N LYS A 433 11.84 22.76 -9.82
CA LYS A 433 12.90 23.53 -10.49
C LYS A 433 13.96 22.63 -11.14
N ALA A 434 14.32 21.54 -10.49
CA ALA A 434 15.26 20.56 -11.05
C ALA A 434 14.66 19.84 -12.25
N ALA A 435 13.38 19.43 -12.17
CA ALA A 435 12.66 18.73 -13.23
C ALA A 435 12.64 19.53 -14.55
N LEU A 436 12.48 20.86 -14.51
CA LEU A 436 12.51 21.70 -15.72
C LEU A 436 13.83 21.62 -16.49
N ARG A 437 14.94 21.28 -15.80
CA ARG A 437 16.25 21.06 -16.43
C ARG A 437 16.44 19.67 -16.99
N GLN A 438 15.55 18.74 -16.66
CA GLN A 438 15.57 17.35 -17.14
C GLN A 438 14.86 17.15 -18.48
N ARG A 439 14.23 18.21 -19.02
CA ARG A 439 13.45 18.20 -20.27
C ARG A 439 12.38 17.10 -20.29
N PRO A 440 11.44 17.07 -19.34
CA PRO A 440 10.33 16.12 -19.34
C PRO A 440 9.33 16.46 -20.44
N ASN A 441 8.67 15.44 -20.99
CA ASN A 441 7.51 15.62 -21.85
C ASN A 441 6.23 15.80 -21.02
N GLN A 442 6.22 15.28 -19.78
CA GLN A 442 5.10 15.37 -18.85
C GLN A 442 5.61 15.48 -17.42
N ILE A 443 5.04 16.40 -16.63
CA ILE A 443 5.30 16.53 -15.20
C ILE A 443 4.03 16.14 -14.45
N LEU A 444 4.17 15.26 -13.46
CA LEU A 444 3.10 14.92 -12.54
C LEU A 444 3.48 15.38 -11.14
N VAL A 445 2.61 16.17 -10.52
CA VAL A 445 2.78 16.61 -9.12
C VAL A 445 1.73 15.91 -8.28
N GLY A 446 2.15 15.24 -7.22
CA GLY A 446 1.24 14.46 -6.37
C GLY A 446 0.07 15.31 -5.88
N GLU A 447 0.38 16.43 -5.23
CA GLU A 447 -0.60 17.43 -4.81
C GLU A 447 0.05 18.82 -4.72
N ILE A 448 -0.66 19.84 -5.18
CA ILE A 448 -0.25 21.23 -5.03
C ILE A 448 -0.95 21.85 -3.82
N ARG A 449 -0.16 22.33 -2.85
CA ARG A 449 -0.63 22.94 -1.59
C ARG A 449 0.00 24.28 -1.28
N GLY A 450 1.20 24.57 -1.83
CA GLY A 450 2.04 25.70 -1.48
C GLY A 450 2.79 26.32 -2.68
N GLU A 451 3.98 26.85 -2.42
CA GLU A 451 4.80 27.60 -3.37
C GLU A 451 5.20 26.80 -4.63
N GLU A 452 5.21 25.47 -4.56
CA GLU A 452 5.45 24.60 -5.72
C GLU A 452 4.45 24.85 -6.85
N GLY A 453 3.25 25.34 -6.53
CA GLY A 453 2.26 25.74 -7.52
C GLY A 453 2.77 26.80 -8.49
N SER A 454 3.53 27.78 -8.00
CA SER A 454 4.09 28.84 -8.85
C SER A 454 5.07 28.30 -9.90
N VAL A 455 5.88 27.30 -9.52
CA VAL A 455 6.82 26.64 -10.44
C VAL A 455 6.06 25.75 -11.43
N ALA A 456 5.01 25.05 -10.99
CA ALA A 456 4.17 24.23 -11.85
C ALA A 456 3.49 25.07 -12.94
N PHE A 457 2.93 26.23 -12.58
CA PHE A 457 2.35 27.15 -13.56
C PHE A 457 3.41 27.78 -14.47
N GLY A 458 4.61 28.08 -13.97
CA GLY A 458 5.76 28.47 -14.79
C GLY A 458 6.16 27.40 -15.79
N ALA A 459 6.09 26.12 -15.42
CA ALA A 459 6.30 25.00 -16.32
C ALA A 459 5.26 24.96 -17.44
N MET A 460 3.97 25.13 -17.10
CA MET A 460 2.88 25.19 -18.08
C MET A 460 3.09 26.32 -19.09
N GLN A 461 3.52 27.53 -18.63
CA GLN A 461 3.81 28.66 -19.52
C GLN A 461 4.95 28.38 -20.51
N THR A 462 5.92 27.56 -20.09
CA THR A 462 7.05 27.17 -20.96
C THR A 462 6.75 25.93 -21.82
N GLY A 463 5.48 25.50 -21.87
CA GLY A 463 5.02 24.41 -22.75
C GLY A 463 5.18 23.00 -22.17
N HIS A 464 5.47 22.87 -20.86
CA HIS A 464 5.50 21.56 -20.21
C HIS A 464 4.12 21.23 -19.64
N PRO A 465 3.44 20.18 -20.13
CA PRO A 465 2.16 19.76 -19.57
C PRO A 465 2.33 19.30 -18.11
N VAL A 466 1.43 19.77 -17.23
CA VAL A 466 1.43 19.41 -15.82
C VAL A 466 0.11 18.75 -15.46
N MET A 467 0.19 17.62 -14.77
CA MET A 467 -0.97 16.97 -14.16
C MET A 467 -0.78 16.93 -12.64
N SER A 468 -1.84 17.23 -11.88
CA SER A 468 -1.75 17.23 -10.42
C SER A 468 -3.09 16.92 -9.77
N THR A 469 -3.07 16.62 -8.47
CA THR A 469 -4.27 16.68 -7.64
C THR A 469 -4.35 18.02 -6.91
N PHE A 470 -5.57 18.40 -6.55
CA PHE A 470 -5.84 19.63 -5.82
C PHE A 470 -7.01 19.47 -4.84
N HIS A 471 -6.99 20.20 -3.72
CA HIS A 471 -8.07 20.17 -2.74
C HIS A 471 -9.03 21.34 -2.93
N ALA A 472 -10.01 21.20 -3.80
CA ALA A 472 -11.13 22.14 -3.93
C ALA A 472 -12.37 21.38 -4.46
N ALA A 473 -13.54 21.72 -3.94
CA ALA A 473 -14.81 21.06 -4.31
C ALA A 473 -15.44 21.64 -5.59
N THR A 474 -15.06 22.84 -6.02
CA THR A 474 -15.55 23.49 -7.25
C THR A 474 -14.41 24.20 -7.98
N VAL A 475 -14.64 24.56 -9.25
CA VAL A 475 -13.66 25.30 -10.08
C VAL A 475 -13.37 26.68 -9.50
N GLU A 476 -14.40 27.37 -9.01
CA GLU A 476 -14.27 28.71 -8.41
C GLU A 476 -13.38 28.67 -7.15
N LYS A 477 -13.62 27.69 -6.26
CA LYS A 477 -12.78 27.48 -5.07
C LYS A 477 -11.35 27.10 -5.43
N LEU A 478 -11.16 26.32 -6.49
CA LEU A 478 -9.83 25.98 -7.01
C LEU A 478 -9.11 27.26 -7.44
N ILE A 479 -9.73 28.08 -8.28
CA ILE A 479 -9.15 29.36 -8.76
C ILE A 479 -8.86 30.29 -7.59
N GLN A 480 -9.80 30.44 -6.64
CA GLN A 480 -9.61 31.27 -5.46
C GLN A 480 -8.36 30.85 -4.66
N ARG A 481 -8.17 29.53 -4.45
CA ARG A 481 -7.00 29.02 -3.71
C ARG A 481 -5.70 29.13 -4.50
N LEU A 482 -5.73 28.93 -5.82
CA LEU A 482 -4.56 29.13 -6.68
C LEU A 482 -4.07 30.58 -6.64
N CYS A 483 -5.00 31.55 -6.67
CA CYS A 483 -4.65 32.98 -6.64
C CYS A 483 -4.36 33.50 -5.21
N GLY A 484 -4.73 32.76 -4.18
CA GLY A 484 -4.54 33.13 -2.78
C GLY A 484 -3.23 32.55 -2.19
N ASP A 485 -2.91 33.06 -0.98
CA ASP A 485 -1.77 32.60 -0.19
C ASP A 485 -1.99 31.12 0.27
N PRO A 486 -0.95 30.26 0.26
CA PRO A 486 0.47 30.48 -0.04
C PRO A 486 0.88 30.28 -1.53
N ILE A 487 -0.05 29.93 -2.43
CA ILE A 487 0.24 29.55 -3.82
C ILE A 487 0.53 30.80 -4.68
N ASN A 488 -0.32 31.84 -4.55
CA ASN A 488 -0.17 33.16 -5.14
C ASN A 488 0.06 33.20 -6.67
N ILE A 489 -0.71 32.42 -7.44
CA ILE A 489 -0.65 32.43 -8.90
C ILE A 489 -1.30 33.72 -9.43
N PRO A 490 -0.64 34.49 -10.29
CA PRO A 490 -1.28 35.61 -10.99
C PRO A 490 -2.51 35.11 -11.78
N LYS A 491 -3.65 35.85 -11.71
CA LYS A 491 -4.88 35.48 -12.42
C LYS A 491 -4.66 35.22 -13.91
N THR A 492 -3.77 36.00 -14.53
CA THR A 492 -3.39 35.88 -15.95
C THR A 492 -2.63 34.59 -16.30
N TYR A 493 -2.21 33.81 -15.30
CA TYR A 493 -1.49 32.57 -15.53
C TYR A 493 -2.36 31.32 -15.33
N VAL A 494 -3.54 31.50 -14.73
CA VAL A 494 -4.44 30.39 -14.40
C VAL A 494 -4.97 29.70 -15.66
N ASP A 495 -5.08 30.39 -16.80
CA ASP A 495 -5.50 29.85 -18.10
C ASP A 495 -4.49 28.88 -18.75
N ASN A 496 -3.27 28.80 -18.20
CA ASN A 496 -2.34 27.73 -18.57
C ASN A 496 -2.78 26.34 -18.05
N LEU A 497 -3.62 26.31 -17.02
CA LEU A 497 -4.35 25.11 -16.63
C LEU A 497 -5.54 24.93 -17.59
N ASN A 498 -5.48 23.90 -18.40
CA ASN A 498 -6.47 23.69 -19.46
C ASN A 498 -7.74 23.01 -18.96
N LEU A 499 -7.61 22.05 -18.03
CA LEU A 499 -8.68 21.15 -17.65
C LEU A 499 -8.77 20.93 -16.14
N VAL A 500 -9.98 20.96 -15.60
CA VAL A 500 -10.25 20.65 -14.20
C VAL A 500 -11.33 19.57 -14.11
N VAL A 501 -10.96 18.45 -13.51
CA VAL A 501 -11.88 17.36 -13.16
C VAL A 501 -12.28 17.52 -11.69
N ILE A 502 -13.56 17.76 -11.43
CA ILE A 502 -14.09 17.80 -10.05
C ILE A 502 -14.60 16.42 -9.67
N GLN A 503 -14.03 15.86 -8.61
CA GLN A 503 -14.37 14.54 -8.11
C GLN A 503 -14.87 14.59 -6.68
N SER A 504 -15.94 13.85 -6.37
CA SER A 504 -16.54 13.81 -5.04
C SER A 504 -16.94 12.40 -4.63
N ALA A 505 -16.97 12.20 -3.32
CA ALA A 505 -17.62 11.07 -2.68
C ALA A 505 -19.08 11.46 -2.43
N VAL A 506 -20.00 10.84 -3.15
CA VAL A 506 -21.44 11.11 -3.07
C VAL A 506 -22.18 9.97 -2.40
N LYS A 507 -23.24 10.30 -1.66
CA LYS A 507 -24.07 9.32 -0.97
C LYS A 507 -25.28 9.00 -1.82
N ARG A 508 -25.44 7.73 -2.21
CA ARG A 508 -26.62 7.26 -2.95
C ARG A 508 -27.86 7.20 -2.04
N PRO A 509 -29.06 7.18 -2.61
CA PRO A 509 -30.29 6.94 -1.84
C PRO A 509 -30.28 5.62 -1.06
N SER A 510 -29.52 4.62 -1.52
CA SER A 510 -29.27 3.36 -0.81
C SER A 510 -28.44 3.51 0.47
N GLY A 511 -27.88 4.70 0.75
CA GLY A 511 -26.95 4.95 1.85
C GLY A 511 -25.48 4.65 1.54
N GLU A 512 -25.19 4.04 0.39
CA GLU A 512 -23.84 3.73 -0.05
C GLU A 512 -23.09 4.98 -0.49
N THR A 513 -21.85 5.16 -0.03
CA THR A 513 -20.95 6.22 -0.50
C THR A 513 -20.16 5.72 -1.71
N VAL A 514 -20.34 6.40 -2.84
CA VAL A 514 -19.68 6.12 -4.11
C VAL A 514 -18.88 7.33 -4.59
N ARG A 515 -17.91 7.12 -5.46
CA ARG A 515 -17.07 8.20 -6.03
C ARG A 515 -17.55 8.52 -7.43
N ARG A 516 -17.65 9.83 -7.77
CA ARG A 516 -18.12 10.31 -9.09
C ARG A 516 -17.27 11.49 -9.55
N MET A 517 -16.97 11.55 -10.85
CA MET A 517 -16.51 12.77 -11.51
C MET A 517 -17.72 13.67 -11.72
N ILE A 518 -17.91 14.67 -10.83
CA ILE A 518 -19.11 15.50 -10.83
C ILE A 518 -19.15 16.43 -12.04
N SER A 519 -18.02 17.02 -12.39
CA SER A 519 -17.90 17.85 -13.58
C SER A 519 -16.50 17.83 -14.15
N ILE A 520 -16.42 18.05 -15.47
CA ILE A 520 -15.17 18.28 -16.19
C ILE A 520 -15.30 19.61 -16.89
N ASN A 521 -14.36 20.52 -16.61
CA ASN A 521 -14.44 21.90 -17.03
C ASN A 521 -13.15 22.31 -17.74
N GLU A 522 -13.30 22.93 -18.91
CA GLU A 522 -12.21 23.59 -19.62
C GLU A 522 -12.07 25.03 -19.12
N LEU A 523 -10.85 25.46 -18.84
CA LEU A 523 -10.54 26.87 -18.61
C LEU A 523 -10.22 27.53 -19.94
N VAL A 524 -11.05 28.50 -20.33
CA VAL A 524 -10.90 29.19 -21.63
C VAL A 524 -9.99 30.40 -21.50
N GLY A 525 -10.13 31.19 -20.43
CA GLY A 525 -9.28 32.34 -20.20
C GLY A 525 -9.76 33.24 -19.07
N TYR A 526 -8.90 34.20 -18.73
CA TYR A 526 -9.17 35.28 -17.79
C TYR A 526 -9.51 36.57 -18.54
N ASN A 527 -10.64 37.18 -18.21
CA ASN A 527 -10.99 38.49 -18.73
C ASN A 527 -10.59 39.59 -17.72
N PRO A 528 -9.60 40.44 -18.05
CA PRO A 528 -9.12 41.50 -17.15
C PRO A 528 -10.17 42.59 -16.87
N GLU A 529 -11.10 42.86 -17.81
CA GLU A 529 -12.11 43.90 -17.67
C GLU A 529 -13.18 43.48 -16.64
N THR A 530 -13.66 42.25 -16.73
CA THR A 530 -14.65 41.71 -15.79
C THR A 530 -14.02 41.08 -14.56
N GLN A 531 -12.70 40.92 -14.54
CA GLN A 531 -11.93 40.15 -13.54
C GLN A 531 -12.45 38.72 -13.34
N GLY A 532 -13.15 38.18 -14.33
CA GLY A 532 -13.78 36.88 -14.34
C GLY A 532 -13.00 35.85 -15.14
N PHE A 533 -13.25 34.59 -14.86
CA PHE A 533 -12.75 33.46 -15.65
C PHE A 533 -13.89 32.89 -16.49
N SER A 534 -13.57 32.56 -17.73
CA SER A 534 -14.47 31.80 -18.62
C SER A 534 -14.10 30.33 -18.60
N PHE A 535 -15.08 29.48 -18.40
CA PHE A 535 -14.91 28.03 -18.47
C PHE A 535 -16.11 27.37 -19.14
N VAL A 536 -15.88 26.23 -19.77
CA VAL A 536 -16.88 25.40 -20.45
C VAL A 536 -16.99 24.09 -19.69
N GLN A 537 -18.20 23.77 -19.21
CA GLN A 537 -18.45 22.45 -18.62
C GLN A 537 -18.67 21.44 -19.75
N MET A 538 -17.69 20.56 -19.92
CA MET A 538 -17.74 19.51 -20.95
C MET A 538 -18.66 18.37 -20.54
N PHE A 539 -18.54 17.91 -19.30
CA PHE A 539 -19.35 16.82 -18.76
C PHE A 539 -19.87 17.20 -17.37
N GLY A 540 -21.09 16.78 -17.09
CA GLY A 540 -21.73 16.87 -15.79
C GLY A 540 -22.32 15.53 -15.38
N TRP A 541 -22.22 15.20 -14.09
CA TRP A 541 -22.88 14.02 -13.52
C TRP A 541 -24.30 14.36 -13.07
N ASP A 542 -25.27 13.54 -13.48
CA ASP A 542 -26.66 13.65 -13.02
C ASP A 542 -26.88 12.73 -11.81
N PRO A 543 -27.18 13.29 -10.61
CA PRO A 543 -27.40 12.51 -9.40
C PRO A 543 -28.69 11.68 -9.43
N VAL A 544 -29.66 12.02 -10.29
CA VAL A 544 -30.95 11.33 -10.36
C VAL A 544 -30.84 10.04 -11.13
N THR A 545 -30.20 10.10 -12.30
CA THR A 545 -30.04 8.94 -13.20
C THR A 545 -28.72 8.18 -12.98
N ASP A 546 -27.78 8.76 -12.19
CA ASP A 546 -26.40 8.27 -12.01
C ASP A 546 -25.65 8.10 -13.34
N THR A 547 -25.85 9.04 -14.27
CA THR A 547 -25.24 9.06 -15.62
C THR A 547 -24.45 10.33 -15.87
N PHE A 548 -23.61 10.33 -16.91
CA PHE A 548 -22.80 11.47 -17.31
C PHE A 548 -23.38 12.13 -18.56
N ILE A 549 -23.58 13.43 -18.49
CA ILE A 549 -24.16 14.24 -19.58
C ILE A 549 -23.02 14.98 -20.28
N TRP A 550 -22.86 14.76 -21.57
CA TRP A 550 -21.90 15.50 -22.40
C TRP A 550 -22.50 16.85 -22.83
N SER A 551 -22.45 17.83 -21.91
CA SER A 551 -23.06 19.16 -22.11
C SER A 551 -22.26 20.06 -23.08
N GLY A 552 -20.94 19.89 -23.14
CA GLY A 552 -20.06 20.73 -23.96
C GLY A 552 -19.82 20.21 -25.38
N LYS A 553 -20.57 19.20 -25.87
CA LYS A 553 -20.41 18.69 -27.24
C LYS A 553 -20.78 19.79 -28.25
N GLY A 554 -19.84 20.14 -29.17
CA GLY A 554 -20.00 21.23 -30.14
C GLY A 554 -19.64 22.61 -29.60
N SER A 555 -19.01 22.70 -28.41
CA SER A 555 -18.58 23.98 -27.81
C SER A 555 -17.25 23.87 -27.05
N SER A 556 -16.47 22.82 -27.30
CA SER A 556 -15.18 22.60 -26.64
C SER A 556 -14.10 23.52 -27.19
N TYR A 557 -13.59 24.39 -26.35
CA TYR A 557 -12.43 25.21 -26.67
C TYR A 557 -11.16 24.39 -26.89
N LEU A 558 -10.93 23.38 -26.05
CA LEU A 558 -9.74 22.55 -26.14
C LEU A 558 -9.76 21.66 -27.39
N LEU A 559 -10.89 21.03 -27.70
CA LEU A 559 -10.98 20.17 -28.88
C LEU A 559 -10.92 20.96 -30.17
N GLU A 560 -11.74 22.01 -30.31
CA GLU A 560 -11.91 22.72 -31.58
C GLU A 560 -10.80 23.74 -31.83
N GLU A 561 -10.41 24.55 -30.81
CA GLU A 561 -9.48 25.63 -31.02
C GLU A 561 -8.01 25.22 -30.77
N LYS A 562 -7.75 24.34 -29.81
CA LYS A 562 -6.37 23.90 -29.53
C LYS A 562 -6.01 22.63 -30.28
N ILE A 563 -6.68 21.51 -29.99
CA ILE A 563 -6.26 20.19 -30.49
C ILE A 563 -6.51 20.05 -32.00
N ALA A 564 -7.68 20.45 -32.51
CA ALA A 564 -7.95 20.42 -33.95
C ALA A 564 -6.97 21.29 -34.75
N THR A 565 -6.57 22.45 -34.18
CA THR A 565 -5.54 23.32 -34.78
C THR A 565 -4.15 22.65 -34.78
N MET A 566 -3.76 22.00 -33.69
CA MET A 566 -2.50 21.21 -33.63
C MET A 566 -2.48 20.08 -34.67
N LEU A 567 -3.63 19.52 -34.99
CA LEU A 567 -3.82 18.47 -35.99
C LEU A 567 -3.89 19.02 -37.44
N GLY A 568 -3.85 20.35 -37.63
CA GLY A 568 -3.97 20.98 -38.94
C GLY A 568 -5.35 20.85 -39.56
N MET A 569 -6.38 20.63 -38.75
CA MET A 569 -7.76 20.53 -39.25
C MET A 569 -8.28 21.89 -39.72
N PRO A 570 -8.84 21.98 -40.92
CA PRO A 570 -9.43 23.22 -41.39
C PRO A 570 -10.65 23.62 -40.56
N GLU A 571 -10.91 24.91 -40.40
CA GLU A 571 -11.91 25.46 -39.50
C GLU A 571 -13.32 24.85 -39.69
N ASN A 572 -13.71 24.64 -40.93
CA ASN A 572 -15.01 24.05 -41.29
C ASN A 572 -15.12 22.54 -40.94
N ARG A 573 -14.02 21.88 -40.57
CA ARG A 573 -13.98 20.44 -40.19
C ARG A 573 -13.59 20.20 -38.75
N ARG A 574 -13.33 21.25 -37.96
CA ARG A 574 -12.89 21.09 -36.54
C ARG A 574 -13.91 20.32 -35.67
N ALA A 575 -15.21 20.42 -36.00
CA ALA A 575 -16.25 19.64 -35.32
C ALA A 575 -16.09 18.11 -35.51
N GLU A 576 -15.35 17.65 -36.52
CA GLU A 576 -15.10 16.22 -36.71
C GLU A 576 -14.23 15.61 -35.58
N ILE A 577 -13.55 16.43 -34.77
CA ILE A 577 -12.76 15.97 -33.65
C ILE A 577 -13.59 15.21 -32.61
N TYR A 578 -14.89 15.49 -32.50
CA TYR A 578 -15.79 14.73 -31.62
C TYR A 578 -15.93 13.27 -32.04
N LEU A 579 -15.80 12.96 -33.32
CA LEU A 579 -15.79 11.57 -33.85
C LEU A 579 -14.57 10.80 -33.30
N GLU A 580 -13.44 11.48 -33.11
CA GLU A 580 -12.24 10.87 -32.54
C GLU A 580 -12.42 10.55 -31.05
N VAL A 581 -13.16 11.37 -30.31
CA VAL A 581 -13.55 11.06 -28.92
C VAL A 581 -14.45 9.82 -28.89
N GLU A 582 -15.49 9.79 -29.75
CA GLU A 582 -16.41 8.64 -29.84
C GLU A 582 -15.68 7.35 -30.26
N LYS A 583 -14.71 7.45 -31.18
CA LYS A 583 -13.87 6.32 -31.60
C LYS A 583 -13.07 5.75 -30.43
N ARG A 584 -12.42 6.62 -29.63
CA ARG A 584 -11.68 6.21 -28.42
C ARG A 584 -12.60 5.61 -27.37
N ALA A 585 -13.82 6.14 -27.18
CA ALA A 585 -14.83 5.58 -26.29
C ALA A 585 -15.18 4.14 -26.67
N LYS A 586 -15.43 3.88 -27.96
CA LYS A 586 -15.68 2.53 -28.47
C LYS A 586 -14.47 1.58 -28.33
N ILE A 587 -13.25 2.11 -28.45
CA ILE A 587 -12.03 1.32 -28.22
C ILE A 587 -11.96 0.90 -26.74
N LEU A 588 -12.15 1.83 -25.81
CA LEU A 588 -12.15 1.52 -24.37
C LEU A 588 -13.24 0.51 -24.01
N GLU A 589 -14.44 0.65 -24.57
CA GLU A 589 -15.53 -0.31 -24.37
C GLU A 589 -15.16 -1.72 -24.85
N ARG A 590 -14.58 -1.85 -26.04
CA ARG A 590 -14.12 -3.15 -26.58
C ARG A 590 -13.01 -3.76 -25.73
N LEU A 591 -12.05 -2.97 -25.27
CA LEU A 591 -10.99 -3.44 -24.39
C LEU A 591 -11.54 -3.93 -23.04
N HIS A 592 -12.55 -3.23 -22.50
CA HIS A 592 -13.24 -3.65 -21.29
C HIS A 592 -13.98 -4.98 -21.48
N GLN A 593 -14.75 -5.13 -22.57
CA GLN A 593 -15.45 -6.37 -22.90
C GLN A 593 -14.49 -7.54 -23.16
N ALA A 594 -13.29 -7.26 -23.67
CA ALA A 594 -12.24 -8.25 -23.88
C ALA A 594 -11.42 -8.59 -22.60
N GLY A 595 -11.72 -7.95 -21.45
CA GLY A 595 -11.11 -8.25 -20.16
C GLY A 595 -9.74 -7.58 -19.89
N TYR A 596 -9.29 -6.61 -20.69
CA TYR A 596 -8.04 -5.89 -20.48
C TYR A 596 -8.16 -4.82 -19.38
N VAL A 597 -8.65 -5.24 -18.20
CA VAL A 597 -8.95 -4.31 -17.08
C VAL A 597 -7.74 -3.98 -16.20
N GLN A 598 -6.66 -4.75 -16.29
CA GLN A 598 -5.46 -4.50 -15.51
C GLN A 598 -4.68 -3.29 -16.05
N PHE A 599 -4.09 -2.49 -15.15
CA PHE A 599 -3.42 -1.23 -15.47
C PHE A 599 -2.33 -1.36 -16.55
N TRP A 600 -1.43 -2.33 -16.38
CA TRP A 600 -0.32 -2.58 -17.31
C TRP A 600 -0.78 -3.15 -18.65
N ASP A 601 -1.74 -4.06 -18.62
CA ASP A 601 -2.28 -4.69 -19.84
C ASP A 601 -3.01 -3.66 -20.70
N LEU A 602 -3.80 -2.79 -20.06
CA LEU A 602 -4.48 -1.69 -20.74
C LEU A 602 -3.49 -0.76 -21.44
N PHE A 603 -2.41 -0.34 -20.73
CA PHE A 603 -1.38 0.51 -21.32
C PHE A 603 -0.69 -0.15 -22.51
N HIS A 604 -0.36 -1.45 -22.41
CA HIS A 604 0.22 -2.21 -23.52
C HIS A 604 -0.72 -2.26 -24.73
N MET A 605 -2.02 -2.46 -24.51
CA MET A 605 -3.01 -2.49 -25.58
C MET A 605 -3.20 -1.13 -26.23
N ILE A 606 -3.30 -0.05 -25.46
CA ILE A 606 -3.36 1.33 -25.98
C ILE A 606 -2.10 1.62 -26.84
N THR A 607 -0.92 1.25 -26.34
CA THR A 607 0.34 1.43 -27.07
C THR A 607 0.34 0.65 -28.40
N LYS A 608 -0.17 -0.58 -28.40
CA LYS A 608 -0.27 -1.40 -29.61
C LYS A 608 -1.23 -0.78 -30.63
N ILE A 609 -2.39 -0.32 -30.20
CA ILE A 609 -3.40 0.35 -31.03
C ILE A 609 -2.81 1.61 -31.67
N LYS A 610 -2.08 2.43 -30.88
CA LYS A 610 -1.39 3.62 -31.38
C LYS A 610 -0.36 3.27 -32.47
N LYS A 611 0.48 2.26 -32.25
CA LYS A 611 1.49 1.80 -33.22
C LYS A 611 0.88 1.27 -34.52
N GLN A 612 -0.33 0.72 -34.48
CA GLN A 612 -1.05 0.24 -35.65
C GLN A 612 -1.74 1.35 -36.47
N GLY A 613 -1.59 2.60 -36.03
CA GLY A 613 -2.20 3.75 -36.70
C GLY A 613 -3.72 3.86 -36.56
N LEU A 614 -4.34 3.06 -35.72
CA LEU A 614 -5.81 3.08 -35.51
C LEU A 614 -6.29 4.35 -34.78
N LEU A 615 -5.37 5.17 -34.28
CA LEU A 615 -5.62 6.47 -33.63
C LEU A 615 -5.18 7.66 -34.50
N THR A 616 -4.70 7.44 -35.74
CA THR A 616 -4.33 8.54 -36.61
C THR A 616 -5.59 9.24 -37.15
N ILE A 617 -5.66 10.56 -36.93
CA ILE A 617 -6.73 11.43 -37.42
C ILE A 617 -6.43 11.74 -38.90
N GLY A 618 -7.35 11.41 -39.79
CA GLY A 618 -7.26 11.81 -41.19
C GLY A 618 -6.62 10.81 -42.17
N ALA A 619 -6.55 9.51 -41.81
CA ALA A 619 -6.25 8.46 -42.78
C ALA A 619 -7.52 7.79 -43.29
#